data_aa00e787fd0fb6a034a2d333d2804f28
#
_entry.id   aa00e787fd0fb6a034a2d333d2804f28
#
_cell.length_a   1.000
_cell.length_b   1.000
_cell.length_c   1.000
_cell.angle_alpha   90.00
_cell.angle_beta   90.00
_cell.angle_gamma   90.00
#
_symmetry.space_group_name_H-M   'P 1'
#
loop_
_entity.id
_entity.type
_entity.pdbx_description
1 polymer ?
#
loop_
_entity_poly.entity_id
_entity_poly.type
_entity_poly.pdbx_seq_one_letter_code
_entity_poly.pdbx_strand_id
1 'polypeptide(L)'
;MTDLRPLTPIEARVLGTLMEKARTVPDTYPLSLNGVVTGCNQKTSRDPVMSLSDAQAQEALDELRRLGLVIESSGSRVTKYEHNAQRALGVPEQSAVLLGLLMLRGPQTAAELRLNAERWYRFAD
;
A
#
# COMPACT_ATOMS: atom_id res chain seq x y z
N MET A 1 -16.92 -5.95 -12.62
CA MET A 1 -15.59 -5.39 -12.86
C MET A 1 -15.45 -4.03 -12.21
N THR A 2 -14.37 -3.81 -11.51
CA THR A 2 -14.15 -2.53 -10.85
C THR A 2 -13.74 -1.49 -11.88
N ASP A 3 -14.43 -0.35 -11.87
CA ASP A 3 -14.08 0.78 -12.71
C ASP A 3 -12.89 1.50 -12.07
N LEU A 4 -11.69 1.15 -12.52
CA LEU A 4 -10.49 1.76 -12.00
C LEU A 4 -10.14 3.01 -12.80
N ARG A 5 -9.90 4.08 -12.09
CA ARG A 5 -9.31 5.29 -12.63
C ARG A 5 -7.86 5.37 -12.19
N PRO A 6 -7.04 6.24 -12.77
CA PRO A 6 -5.70 6.47 -12.25
C PRO A 6 -5.78 6.92 -10.78
N LEU A 7 -4.89 6.40 -9.95
CA LEU A 7 -4.80 6.81 -8.56
C LEU A 7 -4.04 8.12 -8.45
N THR A 8 -4.43 8.96 -7.49
CA THR A 8 -3.64 10.15 -7.16
C THR A 8 -2.34 9.70 -6.47
N PRO A 9 -1.31 10.58 -6.42
CA PRO A 9 -0.08 10.25 -5.69
C PRO A 9 -0.32 9.88 -4.23
N ILE A 10 -1.26 10.56 -3.56
CA ILE A 10 -1.59 10.25 -2.16
C ILE A 10 -2.24 8.87 -2.06
N GLU A 11 -3.19 8.58 -2.94
CA GLU A 11 -3.85 7.27 -2.96
C GLU A 11 -2.85 6.15 -3.23
N ALA A 12 -1.95 6.35 -4.16
CA ALA A 12 -0.92 5.36 -4.46
C ALA A 12 0.00 5.14 -3.27
N ARG A 13 0.38 6.21 -2.57
CA ARG A 13 1.21 6.10 -1.37
C ARG A 13 0.49 5.31 -0.27
N VAL A 14 -0.78 5.59 -0.03
CA VAL A 14 -1.56 4.89 0.98
C VAL A 14 -1.70 3.41 0.64
N LEU A 15 -2.08 3.11 -0.59
CA LEU A 15 -2.25 1.71 -1.02
C LEU A 15 -0.92 0.96 -0.96
N GLY A 16 0.14 1.55 -1.49
CA GLY A 16 1.48 0.94 -1.46
C GLY A 16 1.97 0.68 -0.05
N THR A 17 1.70 1.60 0.88
CA THR A 17 2.08 1.44 2.28
C THR A 17 1.35 0.23 2.90
N LEU A 18 0.06 0.09 2.66
CA LEU A 18 -0.69 -1.07 3.16
C LEU A 18 -0.13 -2.37 2.57
N MET A 19 0.20 -2.37 1.29
CA MET A 19 0.76 -3.56 0.64
C MET A 19 2.12 -3.92 1.23
N GLU A 20 2.97 -2.92 1.49
CA GLU A 20 4.27 -3.14 2.13
C GLU A 20 4.12 -3.71 3.53
N LYS A 21 3.29 -3.09 4.34
CA LYS A 21 3.16 -3.47 5.76
C LYS A 21 2.52 -4.84 5.94
N ALA A 22 1.67 -5.26 5.01
CA ALA A 22 1.13 -6.61 5.02
C ALA A 22 2.24 -7.66 4.94
N ARG A 23 3.33 -7.32 4.27
CA ARG A 23 4.46 -8.24 4.05
C ARG A 23 5.58 -8.09 5.06
N THR A 24 5.85 -6.86 5.49
CA THR A 24 7.02 -6.58 6.32
C THR A 24 6.72 -6.55 7.81
N VAL A 25 5.48 -6.25 8.21
CA VAL A 25 5.09 -6.21 9.62
C VAL A 25 3.72 -6.87 9.83
N PRO A 26 3.61 -8.16 9.50
CA PRO A 26 2.30 -8.85 9.56
C PRO A 26 1.68 -8.85 10.96
N ASP A 27 2.49 -8.75 12.01
CA ASP A 27 2.00 -8.77 13.39
C ASP A 27 1.23 -7.51 13.75
N THR A 28 1.49 -6.39 13.09
CA THR A 28 0.80 -5.12 13.34
C THR A 28 -0.22 -4.77 12.27
N TYR A 29 -0.30 -5.57 11.23
CA TYR A 29 -1.23 -5.38 10.13
C TYR A 29 -2.53 -6.17 10.42
N PRO A 30 -3.73 -5.66 10.16
CA PRO A 30 -4.09 -4.41 9.46
C PRO A 30 -3.75 -3.14 10.27
N LEU A 31 -3.66 -2.00 9.59
CA LEU A 31 -3.19 -0.77 10.19
C LEU A 31 -4.33 0.16 10.60
N SER A 32 -4.15 0.85 11.73
CA SER A 32 -5.00 1.99 12.09
C SER A 32 -4.67 3.18 11.20
N LEU A 33 -5.50 4.23 11.24
CA LEU A 33 -5.20 5.47 10.52
C LEU A 33 -3.82 6.00 10.91
N ASN A 34 -3.50 6.01 12.20
CA ASN A 34 -2.20 6.47 12.67
C ASN A 34 -1.06 5.64 12.05
N GLY A 35 -1.23 4.33 11.98
CA GLY A 35 -0.25 3.45 11.36
C GLY A 35 -0.08 3.72 9.87
N VAL A 36 -1.18 4.01 9.18
CA VAL A 36 -1.13 4.37 7.76
C VAL A 36 -0.37 5.68 7.57
N VAL A 37 -0.69 6.70 8.34
CA VAL A 37 -0.03 8.01 8.24
C VAL A 37 1.48 7.87 8.50
N THR A 38 1.84 7.18 9.57
CA THR A 38 3.25 6.95 9.91
C THR A 38 3.99 6.24 8.79
N GLY A 39 3.38 5.20 8.24
CA GLY A 39 3.98 4.44 7.16
C GLY A 39 4.10 5.23 5.85
N CYS A 40 3.11 6.07 5.54
CA CYS A 40 3.15 6.92 4.35
C CYS A 40 4.25 7.98 4.44
N ASN A 41 4.49 8.48 5.64
CA ASN A 41 5.39 9.61 5.87
C ASN A 41 6.81 9.19 6.24
N GLN A 42 7.09 7.89 6.27
CA GLN A 42 8.45 7.46 6.62
C GLN A 42 9.45 7.97 5.57
N LYS A 43 10.69 8.19 6.01
CA LYS A 43 11.71 8.80 5.17
C LYS A 43 12.52 7.79 4.37
N THR A 44 12.39 6.51 4.69
CA THR A 44 13.09 5.44 4.00
C THR A 44 12.12 4.66 3.13
N SER A 45 12.62 4.09 2.05
CA SER A 45 11.84 3.27 1.12
C SER A 45 10.65 4.02 0.50
N ARG A 46 10.80 5.34 0.35
CA ARG A 46 9.78 6.23 -0.21
C ARG A 46 10.41 7.24 -1.15
N ASP A 47 9.78 7.46 -2.28
CA ASP A 47 10.19 8.49 -3.22
C ASP A 47 8.94 9.00 -3.95
N PRO A 48 8.57 10.28 -3.78
CA PRO A 48 9.20 11.25 -2.86
C PRO A 48 8.81 11.02 -1.40
N VAL A 49 9.54 11.63 -0.48
CA VAL A 49 9.11 11.68 0.92
C VAL A 49 7.89 12.58 1.01
N MET A 50 6.88 12.13 1.74
CA MET A 50 5.63 12.89 1.91
C MET A 50 5.38 13.21 3.36
N SER A 51 4.49 14.19 3.58
CA SER A 51 4.03 14.59 4.91
C SER A 51 2.52 14.71 4.88
N LEU A 52 1.83 13.58 4.86
CA LEU A 52 0.38 13.55 4.82
C LEU A 52 -0.20 13.87 6.19
N SER A 53 -1.31 14.62 6.19
CA SER A 53 -2.11 14.81 7.39
C SER A 53 -3.04 13.61 7.57
N ASP A 54 -3.61 13.48 8.77
CA ASP A 54 -4.61 12.46 9.04
C ASP A 54 -5.79 12.60 8.08
N ALA A 55 -6.21 13.83 7.82
CA ALA A 55 -7.34 14.09 6.93
C ALA A 55 -7.04 13.65 5.50
N GLN A 56 -5.85 13.92 5.00
CA GLN A 56 -5.45 13.49 3.66
C GLN A 56 -5.40 11.97 3.54
N ALA A 57 -4.85 11.30 4.55
CA ALA A 57 -4.80 9.85 4.56
C ALA A 57 -6.19 9.25 4.67
N GLN A 58 -7.06 9.80 5.51
CA GLN A 58 -8.42 9.32 5.65
C GLN A 58 -9.21 9.46 4.36
N GLU A 59 -9.09 10.60 3.70
CA GLU A 59 -9.75 10.83 2.41
C GLU A 59 -9.30 9.80 1.37
N ALA A 60 -7.99 9.52 1.33
CA ALA A 60 -7.46 8.53 0.41
C ALA A 60 -7.97 7.13 0.73
N LEU A 61 -8.02 6.76 2.01
CA LEU A 61 -8.55 5.46 2.43
C LEU A 61 -10.02 5.31 2.05
N ASP A 62 -10.81 6.37 2.25
CA ASP A 62 -12.23 6.34 1.90
C ASP A 62 -12.42 6.12 0.40
N GLU A 63 -11.63 6.78 -0.41
CA GLU A 63 -11.70 6.65 -1.86
C GLU A 63 -11.22 5.28 -2.33
N LEU A 64 -10.12 4.77 -1.75
CA LEU A 64 -9.62 3.44 -2.08
C LEU A 64 -10.63 2.36 -1.67
N ARG A 65 -11.33 2.55 -0.57
CA ARG A 65 -12.39 1.63 -0.15
C ARG A 65 -13.53 1.65 -1.15
N ARG A 66 -13.91 2.83 -1.62
CA ARG A 66 -14.96 2.96 -2.65
C ARG A 66 -14.57 2.23 -3.93
N LEU A 67 -13.29 2.24 -4.27
CA LEU A 67 -12.77 1.55 -5.46
C LEU A 67 -12.58 0.03 -5.25
N GLY A 68 -12.80 -0.47 -4.04
CA GLY A 68 -12.63 -1.88 -3.75
C GLY A 68 -11.19 -2.30 -3.48
N LEU A 69 -10.28 -1.34 -3.36
CA LEU A 69 -8.85 -1.61 -3.15
C LEU A 69 -8.46 -1.70 -1.68
N VAL A 70 -9.28 -1.20 -0.77
CA VAL A 70 -9.06 -1.22 0.67
C VAL A 70 -10.30 -1.75 1.37
N ILE A 71 -10.08 -2.56 2.40
CA ILE A 71 -11.13 -3.11 3.25
C ILE A 71 -10.97 -2.51 4.64
N GLU A 72 -12.08 -2.06 5.21
CA GLU A 72 -12.13 -1.50 6.55
C GLU A 72 -12.68 -2.54 7.51
N SER A 73 -12.04 -2.68 8.68
CA SER A 73 -12.49 -3.57 9.73
C SER A 73 -12.76 -2.76 11.00
N SER A 74 -13.95 -2.91 11.57
CA SER A 74 -14.35 -2.17 12.75
C SER A 74 -14.63 -3.07 13.96
N GLY A 75 -14.14 -4.29 13.94
CA GLY A 75 -14.38 -5.25 15.01
C GLY A 75 -13.61 -5.02 16.30
N SER A 76 -12.70 -4.06 16.32
CA SER A 76 -11.91 -3.71 17.50
C SER A 76 -12.20 -2.27 17.93
N ARG A 77 -11.51 -1.80 18.97
CA ARG A 77 -11.67 -0.41 19.44
C ARG A 77 -11.31 0.62 18.38
N VAL A 78 -10.40 0.28 17.52
CA VAL A 78 -9.86 1.19 16.49
C VAL A 78 -10.14 0.59 15.14
N THR A 79 -10.62 1.42 14.22
CA THR A 79 -10.81 1.00 12.84
C THR A 79 -9.47 0.63 12.22
N LYS A 80 -9.43 -0.49 11.55
CA LYS A 80 -8.23 -0.99 10.88
C LYS A 80 -8.47 -1.08 9.37
N TYR A 81 -7.38 -0.97 8.63
CA TYR A 81 -7.42 -0.98 7.17
C TYR A 81 -6.46 -2.01 6.61
N GLU A 82 -6.91 -2.71 5.58
CA GLU A 82 -6.06 -3.63 4.84
C GLU A 82 -6.30 -3.45 3.35
N HIS A 83 -5.31 -3.79 2.53
CA HIS A 83 -5.48 -3.70 1.09
C HIS A 83 -6.20 -4.93 0.54
N ASN A 84 -6.83 -4.74 -0.60
CA ASN A 84 -7.46 -5.80 -1.37
C ASN A 84 -6.95 -5.76 -2.82
N ALA A 85 -5.71 -5.28 -2.99
CA ALA A 85 -5.18 -4.97 -4.32
C ALA A 85 -5.09 -6.20 -5.21
N GLN A 86 -4.59 -7.30 -4.67
CA GLN A 86 -4.39 -8.51 -5.45
C GLN A 86 -5.71 -9.02 -6.04
N ARG A 87 -6.75 -9.10 -5.21
CA ARG A 87 -8.06 -9.55 -5.66
C ARG A 87 -8.73 -8.53 -6.57
N ALA A 88 -8.69 -7.25 -6.17
CA ALA A 88 -9.37 -6.20 -6.93
C ALA A 88 -8.77 -6.02 -8.33
N LEU A 89 -7.47 -6.16 -8.45
CA LEU A 89 -6.77 -6.01 -9.73
C LEU A 89 -6.68 -7.32 -10.52
N GLY A 90 -6.98 -8.44 -9.87
CA GLY A 90 -6.91 -9.75 -10.53
C GLY A 90 -5.49 -10.15 -10.93
N VAL A 91 -4.50 -9.77 -10.14
CA VAL A 91 -3.10 -10.05 -10.44
C VAL A 91 -2.50 -11.05 -9.47
N PRO A 92 -1.48 -11.81 -9.88
CA PRO A 92 -0.81 -12.72 -8.96
C PRO A 92 0.01 -11.96 -7.91
N GLU A 93 0.37 -12.66 -6.85
CA GLU A 93 1.09 -12.11 -5.71
C GLU A 93 2.37 -11.37 -6.09
N GLN A 94 3.17 -11.95 -6.99
CA GLN A 94 4.42 -11.33 -7.42
C GLN A 94 4.17 -10.00 -8.12
N SER A 95 3.15 -9.93 -8.95
CA SER A 95 2.79 -8.69 -9.64
C SER A 95 2.32 -7.63 -8.64
N ALA A 96 1.57 -8.02 -7.62
CA ALA A 96 1.14 -7.09 -6.59
C ALA A 96 2.33 -6.51 -5.83
N VAL A 97 3.33 -7.34 -5.50
CA VAL A 97 4.55 -6.87 -4.83
C VAL A 97 5.26 -5.82 -5.67
N LEU A 98 5.43 -6.09 -6.96
CA LEU A 98 6.11 -5.15 -7.86
C LEU A 98 5.34 -3.84 -8.00
N LEU A 99 4.01 -3.92 -8.11
CA LEU A 99 3.17 -2.73 -8.16
C LEU A 99 3.32 -1.89 -6.89
N GLY A 100 3.31 -2.53 -5.73
CA GLY A 100 3.49 -1.81 -4.46
C GLY A 100 4.81 -1.07 -4.40
N LEU A 101 5.88 -1.69 -4.84
CA LEU A 101 7.20 -1.07 -4.88
C LEU A 101 7.23 0.12 -5.83
N LEU A 102 6.61 -0.01 -7.00
CA LEU A 102 6.54 1.10 -7.94
C LEU A 102 5.72 2.27 -7.39
N MET A 103 4.65 1.98 -6.67
CA MET A 103 3.84 3.03 -6.04
C MET A 103 4.60 3.77 -4.95
N LEU A 104 5.48 3.09 -4.22
CA LEU A 104 6.22 3.70 -3.11
C LEU A 104 7.50 4.39 -3.55
N ARG A 105 8.18 3.87 -4.55
CA ARG A 105 9.50 4.34 -4.95
C ARG A 105 9.57 4.94 -6.36
N GLY A 106 8.51 4.82 -7.14
CA GLY A 106 8.49 5.27 -8.53
C GLY A 106 9.24 4.34 -9.47
N PRO A 107 9.59 4.80 -10.68
CA PRO A 107 10.22 3.96 -11.69
C PRO A 107 11.55 3.39 -11.21
N GLN A 108 11.77 2.12 -11.53
CA GLN A 108 12.97 1.38 -11.12
C GLN A 108 13.39 0.43 -12.23
N THR A 109 14.68 0.12 -12.30
CA THR A 109 15.17 -0.91 -13.19
C THR A 109 14.73 -2.28 -12.65
N ALA A 110 14.80 -3.31 -13.50
CA ALA A 110 14.47 -4.67 -13.07
C ALA A 110 15.36 -5.13 -11.91
N ALA A 111 16.64 -4.78 -11.93
CA ALA A 111 17.58 -5.15 -10.87
C ALA A 111 17.22 -4.45 -9.55
N GLU A 112 16.88 -3.17 -9.61
CA GLU A 112 16.45 -2.42 -8.43
C GLU A 112 15.17 -2.97 -7.84
N LEU A 113 14.17 -3.28 -8.68
CA LEU A 113 12.93 -3.87 -8.25
C LEU A 113 13.16 -5.20 -7.55
N ARG A 114 14.00 -6.06 -8.13
CA ARG A 114 14.29 -7.36 -7.54
C ARG A 114 14.93 -7.21 -6.17
N LEU A 115 15.90 -6.33 -6.05
CA LEU A 115 16.58 -6.08 -4.78
C LEU A 115 15.61 -5.55 -3.73
N ASN A 116 14.79 -4.57 -4.09
CA ASN A 116 13.83 -3.96 -3.18
C ASN A 116 12.70 -4.93 -2.80
N ALA A 117 12.38 -5.88 -3.65
CA ALA A 117 11.32 -6.84 -3.42
C ALA A 117 11.69 -7.93 -2.42
N GLU A 118 12.97 -8.15 -2.16
CA GLU A 118 13.42 -9.27 -1.30
C GLU A 118 12.83 -9.23 0.10
N ARG A 119 12.56 -8.06 0.64
CA ARG A 119 11.95 -7.91 1.97
C ARG A 119 10.47 -8.29 1.97
N TRP A 120 9.82 -8.21 0.82
CA TRP A 120 8.38 -8.46 0.70
C TRP A 120 8.08 -9.88 0.26
N TYR A 121 8.90 -10.40 -0.63
CA TYR A 121 8.62 -11.67 -1.27
C TYR A 121 9.91 -12.23 -1.86
N ARG A 122 10.16 -13.51 -1.61
CA ARG A 122 11.32 -14.16 -2.20
C ARG A 122 10.92 -14.77 -3.54
N PHE A 123 11.44 -14.20 -4.61
CA PHE A 123 11.20 -14.71 -5.95
C PHE A 123 12.09 -15.92 -6.22
N ALA A 124 11.54 -16.93 -6.91
CA ALA A 124 12.33 -18.00 -7.45
C ALA A 124 13.11 -17.47 -8.67
N ASP A 125 14.33 -17.89 -8.83
CA ASP A 125 15.14 -17.48 -9.98
C ASP A 125 14.73 -18.23 -11.24
#